data_68cd144e90c7ac1689a919c687b31d8a
#
_entry.id   68cd144e90c7ac1689a919c687b31d8a
#
_cell.length_a   1.000
_cell.length_b   1.000
_cell.length_c   1.000
_cell.angle_alpha   90.00
_cell.angle_beta   90.00
_cell.angle_gamma   90.00
#
_symmetry.space_group_name_H-M   'P 1'
#
loop_
_entity.id
_entity.type
_entity.pdbx_description
1 polymer ?
#
loop_
_entity_poly.entity_id
_entity_poly.type
_entity_poly.pdbx_seq_one_letter_code
_entity_poly.pdbx_strand_id
1 'polypeptide(L)'
;MLICIAREFGSGGLEIGKRLADALEYDFYDQALVTEAASRSSISPEILEKADEKKENSWLHSFVYDDTDQNLRGISANEAMFRMQSTVILEAAQKDNCIFVGRCADYVLQQAAIKRLSIFITAPFSDRVARKMKLLGEEEKAITALVRKMDKQRKNYYDYYTGGNWGKPYNYDLCVNSSTLGIEQTAEALAVLVRQM
;
A
#
# COMPACT_ATOMS: atom_id res chain seq x y z
N MET A 1 5.49 3.87 17.64
CA MET A 1 5.10 4.85 16.58
C MET A 1 4.60 4.10 15.35
N LEU A 2 3.56 4.60 14.67
CA LEU A 2 3.04 4.00 13.44
C LEU A 2 3.52 4.79 12.22
N ILE A 3 3.98 4.07 11.17
CA ILE A 3 4.49 4.66 9.93
C ILE A 3 3.70 4.10 8.75
N CYS A 4 3.19 4.97 7.89
CA CYS A 4 2.49 4.60 6.67
C CYS A 4 3.29 5.03 5.45
N ILE A 5 3.59 4.11 4.54
CA ILE A 5 4.36 4.37 3.32
C ILE A 5 3.49 4.20 2.09
N ALA A 6 3.16 5.31 1.43
CA ALA A 6 2.65 5.32 0.08
C ALA A 6 3.83 5.46 -0.91
N ARG A 7 3.67 4.99 -2.15
CA ARG A 7 4.80 4.94 -3.09
C ARG A 7 4.38 4.82 -4.53
N GLU A 8 5.18 5.36 -5.42
CA GLU A 8 5.13 5.09 -6.85
C GLU A 8 5.70 3.69 -7.17
N PHE A 9 5.24 3.07 -8.27
CA PHE A 9 5.78 1.78 -8.69
C PHE A 9 7.20 1.95 -9.25
N GLY A 10 8.13 1.14 -8.76
CA GLY A 10 9.54 1.21 -9.14
C GLY A 10 10.38 2.17 -8.29
N SER A 11 9.78 3.00 -7.42
CA SER A 11 10.53 3.90 -6.54
C SER A 11 11.32 3.21 -5.41
N GLY A 12 11.19 1.92 -5.24
CA GLY A 12 11.84 1.19 -4.14
C GLY A 12 11.13 1.29 -2.78
N GLY A 13 9.98 1.94 -2.72
CA GLY A 13 9.29 2.20 -1.45
C GLY A 13 8.95 0.96 -0.62
N LEU A 14 8.72 -0.22 -1.25
CA LEU A 14 8.54 -1.47 -0.52
C LEU A 14 9.84 -1.90 0.18
N GLU A 15 10.95 -1.85 -0.54
CA GLU A 15 12.27 -2.23 -0.01
C GLU A 15 12.75 -1.25 1.06
N ILE A 16 12.53 0.06 0.84
CA ILE A 16 12.79 1.10 1.85
C ILE A 16 11.98 0.81 3.12
N GLY A 17 10.68 0.53 2.98
CA GLY A 17 9.82 0.22 4.12
C GLY A 17 10.29 -1.00 4.91
N LYS A 18 10.72 -2.07 4.22
CA LYS A 18 11.25 -3.27 4.86
C LYS A 18 12.55 -2.98 5.61
N ARG A 19 13.53 -2.31 4.96
CA ARG A 19 14.79 -1.91 5.59
C ARG A 19 14.58 -0.97 6.78
N LEU A 20 13.61 -0.07 6.68
CA LEU A 20 13.24 0.82 7.78
C LEU A 20 12.66 0.02 8.95
N ALA A 21 11.82 -0.98 8.69
CA ALA A 21 11.27 -1.86 9.72
C ALA A 21 12.38 -2.64 10.43
N ASP A 22 13.30 -3.23 9.65
CA ASP A 22 14.46 -3.95 10.19
C ASP A 22 15.34 -3.03 11.07
N ALA A 23 15.61 -1.79 10.60
CA ALA A 23 16.46 -0.82 11.32
C ALA A 23 15.82 -0.26 12.60
N LEU A 24 14.50 -0.24 12.69
CA LEU A 24 13.74 0.25 13.84
C LEU A 24 13.22 -0.88 14.74
N GLU A 25 13.36 -2.14 14.33
CA GLU A 25 12.76 -3.32 14.97
C GLU A 25 11.22 -3.19 15.06
N TYR A 26 10.60 -2.71 13.96
CA TYR A 26 9.16 -2.53 13.83
C TYR A 26 8.52 -3.67 13.06
N ASP A 27 7.29 -4.00 13.40
CA ASP A 27 6.47 -4.92 12.61
C ASP A 27 6.21 -4.35 11.21
N PHE A 28 6.28 -5.21 10.19
CA PHE A 28 6.14 -4.82 8.78
C PHE A 28 4.90 -5.45 8.16
N TYR A 29 4.04 -4.60 7.59
CA TYR A 29 2.78 -5.00 6.98
C TYR A 29 2.65 -4.49 5.55
N ASP A 30 2.55 -5.41 4.58
CA ASP A 30 2.26 -5.08 3.17
C ASP A 30 1.19 -6.02 2.59
N GLN A 31 1.59 -6.86 1.65
CA GLN A 31 0.72 -7.86 1.04
C GLN A 31 0.27 -8.94 2.03
N ALA A 32 1.01 -9.13 3.12
CA ALA A 32 0.60 -10.05 4.19
C ALA A 32 -0.73 -9.63 4.83
N LEU A 33 -1.06 -8.33 4.80
CA LEU A 33 -2.39 -7.82 5.22
C LEU A 33 -3.54 -8.49 4.47
N VAL A 34 -3.37 -8.72 3.17
CA VAL A 34 -4.41 -9.41 2.36
C VAL A 34 -4.57 -10.85 2.82
N THR A 35 -3.45 -11.53 3.01
CA THR A 35 -3.46 -12.92 3.47
C THR A 35 -4.04 -13.06 4.88
N GLU A 36 -3.66 -12.17 5.78
CA GLU A 36 -4.16 -12.19 7.15
C GLU A 36 -5.65 -11.81 7.21
N ALA A 37 -6.09 -10.81 6.45
CA ALA A 37 -7.49 -10.45 6.32
C ALA A 37 -8.32 -11.63 5.78
N ALA A 38 -7.80 -12.33 4.75
CA ALA A 38 -8.43 -13.50 4.18
C ALA A 38 -8.56 -14.65 5.19
N SER A 39 -7.51 -14.90 5.96
CA SER A 39 -7.50 -15.99 6.94
C SER A 39 -8.42 -15.78 8.15
N ARG A 40 -8.74 -14.53 8.46
CA ARG A 40 -9.61 -14.15 9.59
C ARG A 40 -11.08 -13.99 9.21
N SER A 41 -11.38 -13.90 7.91
CA SER A 41 -12.75 -13.71 7.44
C SER A 41 -13.47 -15.04 7.25
N SER A 42 -14.77 -15.05 7.53
CA SER A 42 -15.69 -16.14 7.15
C SER A 42 -16.06 -16.11 5.66
N ILE A 43 -15.50 -15.18 4.90
CA ILE A 43 -15.69 -15.06 3.45
C ILE A 43 -14.89 -16.16 2.76
N SER A 44 -15.51 -16.82 1.76
CA SER A 44 -14.83 -17.89 1.05
C SER A 44 -13.53 -17.39 0.39
N PRO A 45 -12.42 -18.16 0.47
CA PRO A 45 -11.15 -17.82 -0.17
C PRO A 45 -11.30 -17.47 -1.65
N GLU A 46 -12.27 -18.08 -2.35
CA GLU A 46 -12.52 -17.83 -3.78
C GLU A 46 -13.02 -16.41 -4.10
N ILE A 47 -13.76 -15.76 -3.19
CA ILE A 47 -14.20 -14.38 -3.37
C ILE A 47 -13.03 -13.43 -3.20
N LEU A 48 -12.16 -13.72 -2.25
CA LEU A 48 -10.94 -12.94 -1.97
C LEU A 48 -9.92 -13.06 -3.10
N GLU A 49 -9.72 -14.27 -3.61
CA GLU A 49 -8.84 -14.56 -4.73
C GLU A 49 -9.32 -13.87 -6.02
N LYS A 50 -10.63 -13.94 -6.31
CA LYS A 50 -11.25 -13.22 -7.44
C LYS A 50 -11.16 -11.70 -7.32
N ALA A 51 -11.20 -11.14 -6.10
CA ALA A 51 -11.00 -9.71 -5.89
C ALA A 51 -9.53 -9.29 -6.07
N ASP A 52 -8.58 -10.15 -5.72
CA ASP A 52 -7.14 -9.92 -5.89
C ASP A 52 -6.67 -10.22 -7.32
N GLU A 53 -7.18 -11.25 -7.99
CA GLU A 53 -6.85 -11.62 -9.38
C GLU A 53 -7.49 -10.72 -10.44
N LYS A 54 -8.67 -10.13 -10.18
CA LYS A 54 -9.31 -9.15 -11.06
C LYS A 54 -8.57 -7.81 -11.19
N LYS A 55 -7.30 -7.76 -10.84
CA LYS A 55 -6.40 -6.63 -11.13
C LYS A 55 -6.29 -6.28 -12.63
N GLU A 56 -6.74 -7.12 -13.53
CA GLU A 56 -6.49 -6.90 -14.97
C GLU A 56 -7.62 -6.24 -15.75
N ASN A 57 -8.89 -6.43 -15.41
CA ASN A 57 -9.96 -5.77 -16.17
C ASN A 57 -11.27 -5.69 -15.39
N SER A 58 -11.64 -4.55 -14.99
CA SER A 58 -12.98 -4.16 -14.55
C SER A 58 -13.08 -3.70 -13.10
N TRP A 59 -12.75 -2.47 -12.92
CA TRP A 59 -13.01 -1.68 -11.72
C TRP A 59 -14.51 -1.40 -11.48
N LEU A 60 -15.37 -1.78 -12.41
CA LEU A 60 -16.71 -1.19 -12.44
C LEU A 60 -17.88 -2.13 -12.17
N HIS A 61 -17.76 -3.44 -12.29
CA HIS A 61 -18.93 -4.32 -12.13
C HIS A 61 -18.57 -5.70 -11.61
N SER A 62 -18.67 -5.90 -10.30
CA SER A 62 -19.07 -7.20 -9.78
C SER A 62 -19.78 -7.04 -8.44
N PHE A 63 -21.09 -6.95 -8.51
CA PHE A 63 -21.94 -7.23 -7.34
C PHE A 63 -21.93 -8.75 -7.15
N VAL A 64 -21.25 -9.21 -6.13
CA VAL A 64 -21.37 -10.61 -5.73
C VAL A 64 -22.46 -10.68 -4.66
N TYR A 65 -23.60 -11.21 -5.04
CA TYR A 65 -24.62 -11.65 -4.07
C TYR A 65 -24.18 -13.00 -3.54
N ASP A 66 -23.61 -13.04 -2.35
CA ASP A 66 -23.47 -14.26 -1.58
C ASP A 66 -24.49 -14.26 -0.44
N ASP A 67 -25.32 -15.31 -0.40
CA ASP A 67 -26.40 -15.44 0.58
C ASP A 67 -25.91 -15.81 2.00
N THR A 68 -24.61 -16.02 2.19
CA THR A 68 -24.07 -16.64 3.41
C THR A 68 -23.62 -15.67 4.49
N ASP A 69 -23.37 -14.38 4.16
CA ASP A 69 -22.97 -13.39 5.17
C ASP A 69 -23.87 -12.14 5.14
N GLN A 70 -24.73 -12.02 6.15
CA GLN A 70 -25.69 -10.91 6.26
C GLN A 70 -25.01 -9.53 6.36
N ASN A 71 -23.75 -9.45 6.83
CA ASN A 71 -23.01 -8.21 7.00
C ASN A 71 -22.41 -7.70 5.68
N LEU A 72 -22.32 -8.55 4.65
CA LEU A 72 -21.71 -8.22 3.36
C LEU A 72 -22.73 -8.14 2.22
N ARG A 73 -24.02 -8.33 2.50
CA ARG A 73 -25.08 -8.19 1.50
C ARG A 73 -25.10 -6.79 0.91
N GLY A 74 -24.93 -6.69 -0.40
CA GLY A 74 -25.01 -5.45 -1.14
C GLY A 74 -23.72 -4.62 -1.23
N ILE A 75 -22.59 -5.11 -0.69
CA ILE A 75 -21.28 -4.48 -0.91
C ILE A 75 -20.47 -5.24 -1.97
N SER A 76 -19.62 -4.50 -2.70
CA SER A 76 -18.72 -5.11 -3.68
C SER A 76 -17.60 -5.91 -3.01
N ALA A 77 -17.03 -6.91 -3.71
CA ALA A 77 -15.88 -7.66 -3.20
C ALA A 77 -14.69 -6.73 -2.84
N ASN A 78 -14.49 -5.66 -3.60
CA ASN A 78 -13.44 -4.67 -3.31
C ASN A 78 -13.72 -3.89 -2.01
N GLU A 79 -14.97 -3.54 -1.76
CA GLU A 79 -15.38 -2.87 -0.53
C GLU A 79 -15.23 -3.79 0.68
N ALA A 80 -15.63 -5.06 0.55
CA ALA A 80 -15.45 -6.08 1.58
C ALA A 80 -13.95 -6.24 1.91
N MET A 81 -13.12 -6.36 0.87
CA MET A 81 -11.66 -6.46 1.03
C MET A 81 -11.08 -5.24 1.74
N PHE A 82 -11.49 -4.02 1.34
CA PHE A 82 -11.02 -2.80 1.98
C PHE A 82 -11.39 -2.75 3.47
N ARG A 83 -12.63 -3.12 3.83
CA ARG A 83 -13.08 -3.18 5.23
C ARG A 83 -12.27 -4.19 6.05
N MET A 84 -12.03 -5.38 5.51
CA MET A 84 -11.20 -6.39 6.19
C MET A 84 -9.76 -5.91 6.39
N GLN A 85 -9.15 -5.32 5.36
CA GLN A 85 -7.81 -4.76 5.47
C GLN A 85 -7.75 -3.61 6.49
N SER A 86 -8.78 -2.77 6.55
CA SER A 86 -8.88 -1.70 7.54
C SER A 86 -8.95 -2.26 8.96
N THR A 87 -9.71 -3.34 9.19
CA THR A 87 -9.75 -4.01 10.50
C THR A 87 -8.38 -4.53 10.91
N VAL A 88 -7.67 -5.22 10.00
CA VAL A 88 -6.31 -5.73 10.28
C VAL A 88 -5.33 -4.59 10.59
N ILE A 89 -5.41 -3.47 9.85
CA ILE A 89 -4.58 -2.28 10.10
C ILE A 89 -4.84 -1.72 11.50
N LEU A 90 -6.11 -1.58 11.90
CA LEU A 90 -6.48 -1.04 13.20
C LEU A 90 -6.08 -1.98 14.35
N GLU A 91 -6.21 -3.29 14.18
CA GLU A 91 -5.76 -4.29 15.15
C GLU A 91 -4.23 -4.29 15.30
N ALA A 92 -3.49 -4.26 14.17
CA ALA A 92 -2.05 -4.19 14.20
C ALA A 92 -1.54 -2.88 14.84
N ALA A 93 -2.24 -1.77 14.60
CA ALA A 93 -1.90 -0.46 15.16
C ALA A 93 -1.99 -0.41 16.70
N GLN A 94 -2.73 -1.31 17.32
CA GLN A 94 -2.78 -1.42 18.79
C GLN A 94 -1.46 -1.90 19.42
N LYS A 95 -0.61 -2.55 18.63
CA LYS A 95 0.70 -3.04 19.12
C LYS A 95 1.78 -1.97 19.15
N ASP A 96 1.52 -0.77 18.57
CA ASP A 96 2.55 0.22 18.25
C ASP A 96 3.69 -0.33 17.36
N ASN A 97 4.61 0.55 16.98
CA ASN A 97 5.84 0.18 16.27
C ASN A 97 5.60 -0.68 15.01
N CYS A 98 4.68 -0.20 14.15
CA CYS A 98 4.33 -0.87 12.91
C CYS A 98 4.60 0.03 11.71
N ILE A 99 5.04 -0.60 10.61
CA ILE A 99 5.17 0.03 9.29
C ILE A 99 4.17 -0.61 8.34
N PHE A 100 3.26 0.20 7.80
CA PHE A 100 2.27 -0.20 6.81
C PHE A 100 2.67 0.31 5.43
N VAL A 101 2.68 -0.56 4.42
CA VAL A 101 3.04 -0.18 3.06
C VAL A 101 1.84 -0.29 2.11
N GLY A 102 1.22 0.85 1.81
CA GLY A 102 0.04 0.98 0.96
C GLY A 102 -1.28 0.67 1.67
N ARG A 103 -2.29 0.20 0.91
CA ARG A 103 -3.63 -0.17 1.40
C ARG A 103 -4.39 0.96 2.10
N CYS A 104 -4.07 2.22 1.77
CA CYS A 104 -4.65 3.41 2.40
C CYS A 104 -4.51 3.41 3.94
N ALA A 105 -3.44 2.79 4.47
CA ALA A 105 -3.26 2.70 5.92
C ALA A 105 -3.17 4.08 6.60
N ASP A 106 -2.57 5.06 5.92
CA ASP A 106 -2.52 6.47 6.34
C ASP A 106 -3.93 7.05 6.55
N TYR A 107 -4.84 6.78 5.61
CA TYR A 107 -6.23 7.21 5.68
C TYR A 107 -7.00 6.45 6.77
N VAL A 108 -6.88 5.12 6.82
CA VAL A 108 -7.55 4.28 7.83
C VAL A 108 -7.20 4.74 9.24
N LEU A 109 -5.93 4.95 9.54
CA LEU A 109 -5.47 5.42 10.84
C LEU A 109 -5.92 6.87 11.11
N GLN A 110 -5.97 7.71 10.08
CA GLN A 110 -6.47 9.08 10.20
C GLN A 110 -7.95 9.10 10.58
N GLN A 111 -8.78 8.29 9.93
CA GLN A 111 -10.21 8.21 10.25
C GLN A 111 -10.46 7.71 11.69
N ALA A 112 -9.57 6.89 12.20
CA ALA A 112 -9.60 6.40 13.58
C ALA A 112 -8.96 7.38 14.59
N ALA A 113 -8.52 8.56 14.14
CA ALA A 113 -7.80 9.56 14.98
C ALA A 113 -6.51 9.01 15.62
N ILE A 114 -5.88 8.01 14.99
CA ILE A 114 -4.63 7.40 15.46
C ILE A 114 -3.45 8.17 14.88
N LYS A 115 -2.52 8.60 15.74
CA LYS A 115 -1.31 9.32 15.34
C LYS A 115 -0.39 8.38 14.52
N ARG A 116 0.05 8.85 13.36
CA ARG A 116 0.98 8.15 12.47
C ARG A 116 1.90 9.14 11.76
N LEU A 117 3.01 8.65 11.23
CA LEU A 117 3.85 9.34 10.27
C LEU A 117 3.52 8.81 8.87
N SER A 118 3.08 9.67 7.97
CA SER A 118 2.76 9.33 6.59
C SER A 118 3.89 9.76 5.65
N ILE A 119 4.41 8.81 4.86
CA ILE A 119 5.55 9.02 3.95
C ILE A 119 5.14 8.65 2.54
N PHE A 120 5.45 9.49 1.56
CA PHE A 120 5.35 9.17 0.15
C PHE A 120 6.73 8.99 -0.47
N ILE A 121 7.00 7.82 -1.04
CA ILE A 121 8.26 7.51 -1.74
C ILE A 121 8.06 7.65 -3.24
N THR A 122 8.77 8.59 -3.83
CA THR A 122 8.78 8.88 -5.27
C THR A 122 10.16 8.64 -5.87
N ALA A 123 10.25 8.64 -7.20
CA ALA A 123 11.50 8.71 -7.95
C ALA A 123 11.20 9.18 -9.39
N PRO A 124 12.18 9.75 -10.13
CA PRO A 124 12.03 10.07 -11.53
C PRO A 124 11.53 8.88 -12.34
N PHE A 125 10.64 9.13 -13.29
CA PHE A 125 10.00 8.05 -14.08
C PHE A 125 11.03 7.15 -14.77
N SER A 126 12.08 7.75 -15.36
CA SER A 126 13.19 7.02 -16.00
C SER A 126 13.89 6.04 -15.04
N ASP A 127 14.14 6.48 -13.82
CA ASP A 127 14.86 5.69 -12.81
C ASP A 127 14.00 4.51 -12.35
N ARG A 128 12.70 4.75 -12.22
CA ARG A 128 11.73 3.70 -11.87
C ARG A 128 11.62 2.65 -12.97
N VAL A 129 11.62 3.06 -14.24
CA VAL A 129 11.65 2.16 -15.39
C VAL A 129 12.96 1.37 -15.40
N ALA A 130 14.11 2.05 -15.34
CA ALA A 130 15.43 1.41 -15.35
C ALA A 130 15.58 0.40 -14.21
N ARG A 131 15.14 0.75 -12.99
CA ARG A 131 15.13 -0.15 -11.84
C ARG A 131 14.29 -1.40 -12.11
N LYS A 132 13.10 -1.24 -12.68
CA LYS A 132 12.21 -2.37 -12.95
C LYS A 132 12.69 -3.23 -14.09
N MET A 133 13.32 -2.67 -15.11
CA MET A 133 14.01 -3.43 -16.15
C MET A 133 15.07 -4.35 -15.54
N LYS A 134 15.92 -3.80 -14.67
CA LYS A 134 16.97 -4.59 -14.00
C LYS A 134 16.41 -5.71 -13.13
N LEU A 135 15.28 -5.47 -12.46
CA LEU A 135 14.68 -6.45 -11.54
C LEU A 135 13.88 -7.54 -12.25
N LEU A 136 13.24 -7.24 -13.38
CA LEU A 136 12.33 -8.14 -14.07
C LEU A 136 12.93 -8.75 -15.35
N GLY A 137 14.02 -8.19 -15.87
CA GLY A 137 14.67 -8.66 -17.10
C GLY A 137 13.86 -8.39 -18.38
N GLU A 138 12.89 -7.46 -18.32
CA GLU A 138 11.97 -7.16 -19.41
C GLU A 138 12.40 -5.91 -20.18
N GLU A 139 11.91 -5.77 -21.42
CA GLU A 139 12.21 -4.64 -22.28
C GLU A 139 11.59 -3.32 -21.80
N GLU A 140 12.22 -2.20 -22.13
CA GLU A 140 11.83 -0.86 -21.70
C GLU A 140 10.37 -0.52 -22.02
N LYS A 141 9.88 -0.90 -23.22
CA LYS A 141 8.51 -0.63 -23.64
C LYS A 141 7.49 -1.33 -22.74
N ALA A 142 7.72 -2.59 -22.40
CA ALA A 142 6.87 -3.38 -21.51
C ALA A 142 6.88 -2.80 -20.09
N ILE A 143 8.07 -2.48 -19.57
CA ILE A 143 8.23 -1.91 -18.23
C ILE A 143 7.63 -0.51 -18.13
N THR A 144 7.80 0.34 -19.16
CA THR A 144 7.17 1.67 -19.22
C THR A 144 5.64 1.57 -19.11
N ALA A 145 5.04 0.65 -19.85
CA ALA A 145 3.60 0.40 -19.76
C ALA A 145 3.18 -0.12 -18.38
N LEU A 146 3.96 -1.05 -17.81
CA LEU A 146 3.72 -1.60 -16.49
C LEU A 146 3.79 -0.53 -15.39
N VAL A 147 4.82 0.33 -15.40
CA VAL A 147 4.97 1.41 -14.40
C VAL A 147 3.76 2.34 -14.43
N ARG A 148 3.32 2.77 -15.62
CA ARG A 148 2.13 3.62 -15.78
C ARG A 148 0.85 2.92 -15.32
N LYS A 149 0.67 1.64 -15.68
CA LYS A 149 -0.48 0.82 -15.27
C LYS A 149 -0.57 0.73 -13.74
N MET A 150 0.54 0.40 -13.09
CA MET A 150 0.59 0.21 -11.64
C MET A 150 0.36 1.50 -10.86
N ASP A 151 0.92 2.63 -11.32
CA ASP A 151 0.68 3.93 -10.68
C ASP A 151 -0.78 4.37 -10.84
N LYS A 152 -1.35 4.16 -12.03
CA LYS A 152 -2.78 4.42 -12.27
C LYS A 152 -3.68 3.57 -11.37
N GLN A 153 -3.36 2.30 -11.19
CA GLN A 153 -4.11 1.41 -10.29
C GLN A 153 -4.02 1.88 -8.83
N ARG A 154 -2.82 2.24 -8.35
CA ARG A 154 -2.62 2.77 -6.99
C ARG A 154 -3.36 4.07 -6.76
N LYS A 155 -3.24 5.00 -7.72
CA LYS A 155 -3.96 6.27 -7.69
C LYS A 155 -5.47 6.05 -7.62
N ASN A 156 -6.02 5.22 -8.52
CA ASN A 156 -7.45 4.96 -8.56
C ASN A 156 -7.95 4.30 -7.26
N TYR A 157 -7.21 3.33 -6.72
CA TYR A 157 -7.55 2.68 -5.47
C TYR A 157 -7.56 3.68 -4.31
N TYR A 158 -6.49 4.46 -4.17
CA TYR A 158 -6.37 5.45 -3.10
C TYR A 158 -7.45 6.53 -3.22
N ASP A 159 -7.60 7.12 -4.40
CA ASP A 159 -8.56 8.21 -4.63
C ASP A 159 -10.01 7.75 -4.41
N TYR A 160 -10.34 6.50 -4.73
CA TYR A 160 -11.67 5.95 -4.51
C TYR A 160 -12.03 5.86 -3.04
N TYR A 161 -11.12 5.36 -2.19
CA TYR A 161 -11.40 5.18 -0.77
C TYR A 161 -11.15 6.43 0.09
N THR A 162 -10.32 7.37 -0.37
CA THR A 162 -9.90 8.53 0.41
C THR A 162 -10.45 9.86 -0.08
N GLY A 163 -11.13 9.87 -1.21
CA GLY A 163 -11.61 11.10 -1.86
C GLY A 163 -10.56 11.81 -2.72
N GLY A 164 -9.41 11.20 -2.97
CA GLY A 164 -8.39 11.72 -3.88
C GLY A 164 -7.06 12.09 -3.24
N ASN A 165 -6.19 12.71 -4.06
CA ASN A 165 -4.90 13.27 -3.65
C ASN A 165 -3.72 12.30 -3.51
N TRP A 166 -3.78 11.07 -4.08
CA TRP A 166 -2.61 10.19 -4.11
C TRP A 166 -1.38 10.88 -4.72
N GLY A 167 -0.26 10.83 -4.02
CA GLY A 167 1.02 11.40 -4.46
C GLY A 167 1.10 12.93 -4.39
N LYS A 168 0.10 13.62 -3.85
CA LYS A 168 0.18 15.07 -3.63
C LYS A 168 0.96 15.36 -2.34
N PRO A 169 2.01 16.22 -2.37
CA PRO A 169 2.89 16.44 -1.23
C PRO A 169 2.18 16.86 0.06
N TYR A 170 1.14 17.66 -0.04
CA TYR A 170 0.39 18.15 1.13
C TYR A 170 -0.47 17.08 1.82
N ASN A 171 -0.56 15.88 1.24
CA ASN A 171 -1.31 14.76 1.81
C ASN A 171 -0.44 13.82 2.66
N TYR A 172 0.86 14.11 2.76
CA TYR A 172 1.83 13.30 3.49
C TYR A 172 2.70 14.19 4.37
N ASP A 173 3.16 13.65 5.50
CA ASP A 173 4.08 14.37 6.39
C ASP A 173 5.48 14.50 5.74
N LEU A 174 5.88 13.50 4.94
CA LEU A 174 7.14 13.49 4.21
C LEU A 174 6.95 12.98 2.77
N CYS A 175 7.62 13.67 1.82
CA CYS A 175 7.78 13.18 0.45
C CYS A 175 9.27 13.01 0.13
N VAL A 176 9.68 11.80 -0.23
CA VAL A 176 11.11 11.47 -0.39
C VAL A 176 11.38 10.94 -1.79
N ASN A 177 12.32 11.55 -2.49
CA ASN A 177 12.85 11.05 -3.75
C ASN A 177 13.98 10.05 -3.48
N SER A 178 13.68 8.77 -3.69
CA SER A 178 14.62 7.67 -3.42
C SER A 178 15.80 7.61 -4.38
N SER A 179 15.73 8.28 -5.55
CA SER A 179 16.86 8.35 -6.47
C SER A 179 18.00 9.26 -5.98
N THR A 180 17.71 10.17 -5.05
CA THR A 180 18.72 11.13 -4.56
C THR A 180 19.79 10.44 -3.72
N LEU A 181 19.38 9.54 -2.83
CA LEU A 181 20.31 8.84 -1.92
C LEU A 181 20.46 7.35 -2.26
N GLY A 182 19.58 6.81 -3.10
CA GLY A 182 19.43 5.37 -3.23
C GLY A 182 18.56 4.77 -2.12
N ILE A 183 18.26 3.50 -2.24
CA ILE A 183 17.28 2.83 -1.36
C ILE A 183 17.80 2.67 0.06
N GLU A 184 19.03 2.23 0.19
CA GLU A 184 19.66 1.92 1.48
C GLU A 184 19.82 3.21 2.33
N GLN A 185 20.47 4.22 1.77
CA GLN A 185 20.67 5.50 2.48
C GLN A 185 19.34 6.23 2.74
N THR A 186 18.35 6.06 1.86
CA THR A 186 17.00 6.61 2.13
C THR A 186 16.37 5.95 3.35
N ALA A 187 16.48 4.63 3.48
CA ALA A 187 15.96 3.91 4.65
C ALA A 187 16.71 4.31 5.95
N GLU A 188 18.03 4.43 5.89
CA GLU A 188 18.84 4.88 7.02
C GLU A 188 18.50 6.31 7.46
N ALA A 189 18.38 7.25 6.51
CA ALA A 189 18.00 8.63 6.80
C ALA A 189 16.61 8.72 7.45
N LEU A 190 15.66 7.93 6.97
CA LEU A 190 14.33 7.85 7.57
C LEU A 190 14.39 7.23 8.98
N ALA A 191 15.22 6.22 9.21
CA ALA A 191 15.39 5.62 10.53
C ALA A 191 15.97 6.61 11.54
N VAL A 192 16.97 7.41 11.12
CA VAL A 192 17.53 8.49 11.96
C VAL A 192 16.46 9.51 12.30
N LEU A 193 15.69 9.97 11.33
CA LEU A 193 14.60 10.93 11.53
C LEU A 193 13.56 10.41 12.54
N VAL A 194 13.10 9.17 12.35
CA VAL A 194 12.09 8.54 13.24
C VAL A 194 12.56 8.41 14.67
N ARG A 195 13.85 8.10 14.88
CA ARG A 195 14.43 8.02 16.23
C ARG A 195 14.52 9.36 16.96
N GLN A 196 14.42 10.47 16.23
CA GLN A 196 14.45 11.83 16.79
C GLN A 196 13.04 12.41 17.08
N MET A 197 11.99 11.71 16.64
CA MET A 197 10.58 12.12 16.85
C MET A 197 10.01 11.52 18.14
#